data_5d0c3dbab407fb7b0a4d67c1dc2074c4
#
_entry.id   5d0c3dbab407fb7b0a4d67c1dc2074c4
#
_cell.length_a   1.000
_cell.length_b   1.000
_cell.length_c   1.000
_cell.angle_alpha   90.00
_cell.angle_beta   90.00
_cell.angle_gamma   90.00
#
_symmetry.space_group_name_H-M   'P 1'
#
loop_
_entity.id
_entity.type
_entity.pdbx_description
1 polymer ?
#
loop_
_entity_poly.entity_id
_entity_poly.type
_entity_poly.pdbx_seq_one_letter_code
_entity_poly.pdbx_strand_id
1 'polypeptide(L)'
;MKKAIINIMLLICTMAATAQEFKFNHGPYLQNMGNDEVTVYFTTNKEAFSWVEVTGDRWTKPQRFATMFAGQYDAYTKENRVRITGLRPGVKYRYRLISKEITKYQPYSIKYGDSIATSWEEFYTLNPNQKSFTFALTNDGHDNPDKVKTLLSKVQLNNMDMIFYLGDMISHYEKEEAPYYGYIDPSVELFAKNKPFISIRGNHEMRGKLTRKYMNVIGCPNDRFYNIAYFGNTAIIMIDTGEDKPDSQPVYAGMNSYDNYRMEQVEWLKKEAATKRFKAAKNKIVLMHIYPKVTEANADIPEEYAAKELAKHFLPLFNEIGIDLTISGHTHRYFLTEKGECGNNFPMIANDNKSIMVVKSDKKGINVKIVNLKDEVLLDRQF
;
A
#
# COMPACT_ATOMS: atom_id res chain seq x y z
N MET A 1 -50.46 -63.34 17.45
CA MET A 1 -49.30 -62.54 17.84
C MET A 1 -48.43 -62.31 16.63
N LYS A 2 -48.59 -61.16 15.99
CA LYS A 2 -47.84 -60.77 14.77
C LYS A 2 -46.63 -59.95 15.21
N LYS A 3 -45.40 -60.42 14.94
CA LYS A 3 -44.17 -59.70 15.19
C LYS A 3 -43.95 -58.71 13.99
N ALA A 4 -44.00 -57.41 14.27
CA ALA A 4 -43.62 -56.42 13.35
C ALA A 4 -42.09 -56.31 13.34
N ILE A 5 -41.43 -56.53 12.20
CA ILE A 5 -40.03 -56.33 11.98
C ILE A 5 -39.89 -54.87 11.50
N ILE A 6 -39.29 -54.01 12.33
CA ILE A 6 -38.95 -52.61 11.95
C ILE A 6 -37.58 -52.65 11.29
N ASN A 7 -37.54 -52.46 9.96
CA ASN A 7 -36.31 -52.23 9.22
C ASN A 7 -35.89 -50.75 9.41
N ILE A 8 -34.86 -50.52 10.24
CA ILE A 8 -34.19 -49.25 10.33
C ILE A 8 -33.18 -49.16 9.18
N MET A 9 -33.54 -48.43 8.13
CA MET A 9 -32.66 -48.13 7.03
C MET A 9 -31.73 -46.99 7.46
N LEU A 10 -30.48 -47.32 7.82
CA LEU A 10 -29.46 -46.35 8.17
C LEU A 10 -29.01 -45.65 6.88
N LEU A 11 -29.48 -44.41 6.63
CA LEU A 11 -29.04 -43.58 5.56
C LEU A 11 -27.66 -43.00 5.93
N ILE A 12 -26.57 -43.64 5.49
CA ILE A 12 -25.23 -43.11 5.61
C ILE A 12 -25.08 -42.03 4.53
N CYS A 13 -25.37 -40.77 4.90
CA CYS A 13 -24.93 -39.61 4.10
C CYS A 13 -23.41 -39.51 4.19
N THR A 14 -22.72 -40.09 3.25
CA THR A 14 -21.29 -39.79 3.00
C THR A 14 -21.22 -38.36 2.49
N MET A 15 -20.98 -37.38 3.36
CA MET A 15 -20.48 -36.09 2.94
C MET A 15 -19.09 -36.32 2.31
N ALA A 16 -19.04 -36.47 1.01
CA ALA A 16 -17.81 -36.32 0.30
C ALA A 16 -17.34 -34.85 0.49
N ALA A 17 -16.42 -34.65 1.42
CA ALA A 17 -15.70 -33.40 1.51
C ALA A 17 -14.97 -33.25 0.18
N THR A 18 -15.53 -32.46 -0.75
CA THR A 18 -14.82 -32.07 -1.97
C THR A 18 -13.58 -31.31 -1.52
N ALA A 19 -12.41 -31.89 -1.73
CA ALA A 19 -11.16 -31.21 -1.44
C ALA A 19 -11.17 -29.88 -2.22
N GLN A 20 -10.99 -28.76 -1.51
CA GLN A 20 -10.96 -27.45 -2.13
C GLN A 20 -9.88 -27.43 -3.22
N GLU A 21 -10.25 -27.00 -4.44
CA GLU A 21 -9.32 -26.87 -5.56
C GLU A 21 -8.16 -25.94 -5.19
N PHE A 22 -6.94 -26.27 -5.63
CA PHE A 22 -5.76 -25.41 -5.42
C PHE A 22 -5.83 -24.24 -6.37
N LYS A 23 -5.73 -23.00 -5.83
CA LYS A 23 -5.83 -21.76 -6.60
C LYS A 23 -5.06 -20.59 -5.99
N PHE A 24 -4.77 -19.60 -6.81
CA PHE A 24 -4.38 -18.28 -6.31
C PHE A 24 -5.59 -17.64 -5.62
N ASN A 25 -5.35 -17.05 -4.43
CA ASN A 25 -6.42 -16.48 -3.62
C ASN A 25 -6.49 -14.95 -3.82
N HIS A 26 -5.37 -14.25 -3.66
CA HIS A 26 -5.25 -12.81 -3.88
C HIS A 26 -4.05 -12.48 -4.75
N GLY A 27 -4.13 -11.38 -5.50
CA GLY A 27 -3.06 -10.94 -6.39
C GLY A 27 -3.10 -11.58 -7.80
N PRO A 28 -2.01 -11.41 -8.58
CA PRO A 28 -0.79 -10.67 -8.24
C PRO A 28 -0.98 -9.16 -8.14
N TYR A 29 -0.16 -8.52 -7.31
CA TYR A 29 -0.03 -7.07 -7.29
C TYR A 29 1.42 -6.64 -7.10
N LEU A 30 1.76 -5.50 -7.68
CA LEU A 30 3.12 -4.98 -7.73
C LEU A 30 3.38 -4.00 -6.60
N GLN A 31 4.49 -4.19 -5.89
CA GLN A 31 4.95 -3.34 -4.80
C GLN A 31 6.45 -3.03 -4.96
N ASN A 32 6.94 -2.05 -4.23
CA ASN A 32 8.37 -1.70 -4.17
C ASN A 32 9.01 -1.57 -5.57
N MET A 33 8.28 -0.94 -6.50
CA MET A 33 8.78 -0.72 -7.86
C MET A 33 9.93 0.28 -7.83
N GLY A 34 11.08 -0.18 -8.30
CA GLY A 34 12.27 0.63 -8.51
C GLY A 34 12.63 0.78 -9.99
N ASN A 35 13.83 1.28 -10.24
CA ASN A 35 14.38 1.40 -11.59
C ASN A 35 14.84 0.03 -12.12
N ASP A 36 15.25 -0.87 -11.23
CA ASP A 36 15.89 -2.15 -11.53
C ASP A 36 15.28 -3.33 -10.79
N GLU A 37 14.17 -3.11 -10.08
CA GLU A 37 13.49 -4.13 -9.29
C GLU A 37 11.99 -3.89 -9.14
N VAL A 38 11.27 -4.94 -8.80
CA VAL A 38 9.88 -4.92 -8.35
C VAL A 38 9.62 -6.14 -7.46
N THR A 39 8.69 -6.03 -6.53
CA THR A 39 8.21 -7.18 -5.75
C THR A 39 6.79 -7.53 -6.16
N VAL A 40 6.56 -8.79 -6.48
CA VAL A 40 5.24 -9.34 -6.80
C VAL A 40 4.68 -10.03 -5.56
N TYR A 41 3.52 -9.58 -5.13
CA TYR A 41 2.78 -10.12 -3.99
C TYR A 41 1.60 -10.93 -4.48
N PHE A 42 1.36 -12.08 -3.87
CA PHE A 42 0.20 -12.92 -4.13
C PHE A 42 0.02 -13.97 -3.03
N THR A 43 -1.17 -14.54 -2.94
CA THR A 43 -1.44 -15.64 -2.01
C THR A 43 -2.03 -16.85 -2.71
N THR A 44 -1.88 -18.01 -2.09
CA THR A 44 -2.53 -19.27 -2.46
C THR A 44 -3.48 -19.72 -1.36
N ASN A 45 -4.50 -20.48 -1.70
CA ASN A 45 -5.45 -21.00 -0.71
C ASN A 45 -4.91 -22.18 0.11
N LYS A 46 -3.81 -22.81 -0.35
CA LYS A 46 -3.12 -23.92 0.33
C LYS A 46 -1.63 -23.64 0.38
N GLU A 47 -0.93 -24.35 1.27
CA GLU A 47 0.53 -24.30 1.38
C GLU A 47 1.20 -24.73 0.05
N ALA A 48 2.14 -23.92 -0.41
CA ALA A 48 2.73 -24.09 -1.74
C ALA A 48 4.22 -23.76 -1.77
N PHE A 49 4.88 -24.18 -2.83
CA PHE A 49 6.13 -23.61 -3.32
C PHE A 49 5.83 -22.79 -4.56
N SER A 50 6.13 -21.51 -4.50
CA SER A 50 5.78 -20.55 -5.54
C SER A 50 6.97 -19.81 -6.10
N TRP A 51 6.85 -19.34 -7.36
CA TRP A 51 7.83 -18.49 -8.00
C TRP A 51 7.18 -17.62 -9.07
N VAL A 52 7.93 -16.62 -9.53
CA VAL A 52 7.56 -15.76 -10.65
C VAL A 52 8.48 -16.05 -11.82
N GLU A 53 7.93 -16.27 -13.00
CA GLU A 53 8.66 -16.28 -14.25
C GLU A 53 8.57 -14.90 -14.91
N VAL A 54 9.70 -14.39 -15.37
CA VAL A 54 9.81 -13.07 -16.01
C VAL A 54 10.53 -13.18 -17.35
N THR A 55 10.03 -12.47 -18.36
CA THR A 55 10.65 -12.37 -19.67
C THR A 55 10.55 -10.93 -20.20
N GLY A 56 11.32 -10.63 -21.22
CA GLY A 56 11.38 -9.33 -21.86
C GLY A 56 12.80 -8.77 -21.88
N ASP A 57 12.97 -7.65 -22.59
CA ASP A 57 14.27 -7.03 -22.83
C ASP A 57 15.31 -8.07 -23.32
N ARG A 58 16.42 -8.23 -22.57
CA ARG A 58 17.48 -9.19 -22.87
C ARG A 58 17.15 -10.65 -22.54
N TRP A 59 16.06 -10.89 -21.82
CA TRP A 59 15.67 -12.24 -21.38
C TRP A 59 14.75 -12.91 -22.41
N THR A 60 15.35 -13.54 -23.41
CA THR A 60 14.61 -14.26 -24.45
C THR A 60 13.92 -15.53 -23.92
N LYS A 61 14.45 -16.10 -22.81
CA LYS A 61 13.85 -17.21 -22.08
C LYS A 61 13.38 -16.70 -20.71
N PRO A 62 12.26 -17.20 -20.19
CA PRO A 62 11.79 -16.82 -18.86
C PRO A 62 12.86 -17.09 -17.80
N GLN A 63 13.10 -16.08 -16.96
CA GLN A 63 13.92 -16.19 -15.76
C GLN A 63 13.02 -16.48 -14.57
N ARG A 64 13.46 -17.38 -13.71
CA ARG A 64 12.72 -17.76 -12.49
C ARG A 64 13.24 -16.97 -11.30
N PHE A 65 12.30 -16.37 -10.56
CA PHE A 65 12.54 -15.69 -9.30
C PHE A 65 11.70 -16.34 -8.21
N ALA A 66 12.33 -16.67 -7.09
CA ALA A 66 11.66 -17.21 -5.92
C ALA A 66 12.32 -16.60 -4.66
N THR A 67 11.55 -16.40 -3.62
CA THR A 67 12.08 -15.92 -2.34
C THR A 67 12.98 -16.99 -1.74
N MET A 68 14.17 -16.59 -1.32
CA MET A 68 15.18 -17.46 -0.73
C MET A 68 15.88 -16.75 0.41
N PHE A 69 16.10 -17.48 1.49
CA PHE A 69 16.92 -17.02 2.62
C PHE A 69 17.91 -18.11 3.04
N ALA A 70 19.17 -17.73 3.24
CA ALA A 70 20.22 -18.63 3.69
C ALA A 70 20.32 -19.96 2.89
N GLY A 71 20.06 -19.92 1.57
CA GLY A 71 20.13 -21.09 0.69
C GLY A 71 18.86 -21.94 0.64
N GLN A 72 17.82 -21.59 1.37
CA GLN A 72 16.53 -22.27 1.34
C GLN A 72 15.49 -21.38 0.67
N TYR A 73 14.73 -21.99 -0.26
CA TYR A 73 13.55 -21.35 -0.82
C TYR A 73 12.44 -21.22 0.23
N ASP A 74 11.76 -20.10 0.21
CA ASP A 74 10.53 -19.91 0.97
C ASP A 74 9.45 -20.84 0.36
N ALA A 75 9.09 -21.86 1.11
CA ALA A 75 8.16 -22.90 0.70
C ALA A 75 7.28 -23.29 1.88
N TYR A 76 6.15 -23.99 1.59
CA TYR A 76 5.15 -24.34 2.59
C TYR A 76 4.51 -23.09 3.21
N THR A 77 4.20 -22.13 2.35
CA THR A 77 3.54 -20.87 2.72
C THR A 77 2.39 -20.57 1.74
N LYS A 78 1.40 -19.84 2.22
CA LYS A 78 0.33 -19.28 1.40
C LYS A 78 0.64 -17.85 0.95
N GLU A 79 1.44 -17.11 1.71
CA GLU A 79 1.83 -15.73 1.43
C GLU A 79 3.12 -15.70 0.64
N ASN A 80 3.13 -14.99 -0.49
CA ASN A 80 4.29 -14.94 -1.37
C ASN A 80 4.67 -13.49 -1.67
N ARG A 81 5.95 -13.16 -1.53
CA ARG A 81 6.56 -11.87 -1.83
C ARG A 81 7.83 -12.11 -2.63
N VAL A 82 7.72 -12.11 -3.94
CA VAL A 82 8.84 -12.47 -4.82
C VAL A 82 9.47 -11.21 -5.39
N ARG A 83 10.69 -10.91 -4.94
CA ARG A 83 11.49 -9.79 -5.45
C ARG A 83 12.17 -10.18 -6.75
N ILE A 84 11.96 -9.38 -7.77
CA ILE A 84 12.55 -9.49 -9.10
C ILE A 84 13.61 -8.39 -9.21
N THR A 85 14.85 -8.73 -9.48
CA THR A 85 15.99 -7.82 -9.57
C THR A 85 16.72 -7.92 -10.88
N GLY A 86 17.65 -7.00 -11.17
CA GLY A 86 18.44 -6.98 -12.39
C GLY A 86 17.64 -6.54 -13.62
N LEU A 87 16.55 -5.84 -13.39
CA LEU A 87 15.76 -5.18 -14.43
C LEU A 87 16.49 -3.95 -14.97
N ARG A 88 16.08 -3.46 -16.13
CA ARG A 88 16.59 -2.20 -16.71
C ARG A 88 15.55 -1.10 -16.54
N PRO A 89 15.97 0.15 -16.29
CA PRO A 89 15.07 1.28 -16.10
C PRO A 89 14.22 1.60 -17.34
N GLY A 90 12.93 1.86 -17.14
CA GLY A 90 12.00 2.27 -18.19
C GLY A 90 11.68 1.19 -19.22
N VAL A 91 11.91 -0.08 -18.89
CA VAL A 91 11.74 -1.22 -19.81
C VAL A 91 10.49 -2.02 -19.46
N LYS A 92 9.82 -2.51 -20.49
CA LYS A 92 8.67 -3.40 -20.40
C LYS A 92 9.10 -4.83 -20.15
N TYR A 93 8.48 -5.48 -19.16
CA TYR A 93 8.62 -6.88 -18.85
C TYR A 93 7.26 -7.57 -18.81
N ARG A 94 7.27 -8.90 -19.00
CA ARG A 94 6.11 -9.78 -18.78
C ARG A 94 6.43 -10.76 -17.67
N TYR A 95 5.45 -11.05 -16.84
CA TYR A 95 5.61 -12.02 -15.75
C TYR A 95 4.38 -12.89 -15.59
N ARG A 96 4.55 -14.04 -14.97
CA ARG A 96 3.46 -14.92 -14.54
C ARG A 96 3.82 -15.61 -13.23
N LEU A 97 2.82 -15.99 -12.49
CA LEU A 97 2.96 -16.78 -11.28
C LEU A 97 2.93 -18.25 -11.60
N ILE A 98 3.73 -19.03 -10.88
CA ILE A 98 3.66 -20.50 -10.86
C ILE A 98 3.65 -20.92 -9.40
N SER A 99 2.73 -21.84 -9.04
CA SER A 99 2.68 -22.41 -7.69
C SER A 99 2.44 -23.93 -7.76
N LYS A 100 3.10 -24.66 -6.86
CA LYS A 100 2.92 -26.09 -6.65
C LYS A 100 2.44 -26.33 -5.23
N GLU A 101 1.25 -26.91 -5.09
CA GLU A 101 0.72 -27.35 -3.78
C GLU A 101 1.72 -28.26 -3.09
N ILE A 102 1.94 -28.08 -1.79
CA ILE A 102 2.71 -29.01 -0.95
C ILE A 102 1.75 -29.77 -0.07
N THR A 103 1.46 -31.01 -0.43
CA THR A 103 0.53 -31.87 0.30
C THR A 103 1.18 -32.57 1.48
N LYS A 104 2.52 -32.65 1.51
CA LYS A 104 3.29 -33.20 2.63
C LYS A 104 4.62 -32.46 2.73
N TYR A 105 4.96 -32.01 3.93
CA TYR A 105 6.26 -31.44 4.26
C TYR A 105 6.80 -32.04 5.56
N GLN A 106 7.68 -33.02 5.43
CA GLN A 106 8.30 -33.71 6.56
C GLN A 106 9.80 -33.85 6.28
N PRO A 107 10.65 -34.01 7.32
CA PRO A 107 12.05 -34.35 7.11
C PRO A 107 12.20 -35.51 6.13
N TYR A 108 12.98 -35.33 5.08
CA TYR A 108 13.28 -36.31 4.01
C TYR A 108 12.05 -36.76 3.17
N SER A 109 10.87 -36.10 3.30
CA SER A 109 9.68 -36.48 2.55
C SER A 109 8.81 -35.27 2.23
N ILE A 110 9.04 -34.67 1.05
CA ILE A 110 8.21 -33.59 0.51
C ILE A 110 7.41 -34.17 -0.67
N LYS A 111 6.08 -33.92 -0.67
CA LYS A 111 5.21 -34.30 -1.79
C LYS A 111 4.47 -33.09 -2.31
N TYR A 112 4.43 -32.99 -3.63
CA TYR A 112 3.66 -31.99 -4.34
C TYR A 112 2.29 -32.55 -4.74
N GLY A 113 1.29 -31.68 -4.74
CA GLY A 113 -0.02 -31.89 -5.35
C GLY A 113 -0.10 -31.16 -6.70
N ASP A 114 -1.21 -30.44 -6.90
CA ASP A 114 -1.49 -29.70 -8.12
C ASP A 114 -0.50 -28.57 -8.40
N SER A 115 -0.38 -28.22 -9.67
CA SER A 115 0.41 -27.06 -10.12
C SER A 115 -0.49 -26.11 -10.89
N ILE A 116 -0.41 -24.82 -10.58
CA ILE A 116 -1.18 -23.77 -11.23
C ILE A 116 -0.28 -22.68 -11.76
N ALA A 117 -0.73 -21.99 -12.80
CA ALA A 117 -0.06 -20.83 -13.37
C ALA A 117 -1.08 -19.76 -13.77
N THR A 118 -0.68 -18.49 -13.69
CA THR A 118 -1.48 -17.39 -14.27
C THR A 118 -1.18 -17.21 -15.76
N SER A 119 -2.02 -16.45 -16.46
CA SER A 119 -1.65 -15.79 -17.70
C SER A 119 -0.45 -14.86 -17.50
N TRP A 120 0.15 -14.42 -18.63
CA TRP A 120 1.21 -13.43 -18.61
C TRP A 120 0.62 -12.03 -18.40
N GLU A 121 1.14 -11.32 -17.39
CA GLU A 121 0.88 -9.91 -17.12
C GLU A 121 2.09 -9.07 -17.55
N GLU A 122 1.94 -7.76 -17.65
CA GLU A 122 2.98 -6.84 -18.11
C GLU A 122 3.19 -5.70 -17.12
N PHE A 123 4.43 -5.22 -17.00
CA PHE A 123 4.75 -4.01 -16.24
C PHE A 123 5.91 -3.26 -16.87
N TYR A 124 6.06 -2.00 -16.49
CA TYR A 124 7.23 -1.18 -16.81
C TYR A 124 7.98 -0.84 -15.51
N THR A 125 9.30 -0.94 -15.54
CA THR A 125 10.15 -0.37 -14.47
C THR A 125 10.12 1.15 -14.51
N LEU A 126 10.41 1.78 -13.38
CA LEU A 126 10.50 3.24 -13.31
C LEU A 126 11.67 3.75 -14.16
N ASN A 127 11.47 4.92 -14.78
CA ASN A 127 12.53 5.59 -15.53
C ASN A 127 13.08 6.77 -14.69
N PRO A 128 14.33 6.70 -14.20
CA PRO A 128 14.91 7.78 -13.40
C PRO A 128 15.07 9.10 -14.17
N ASN A 129 15.04 9.05 -15.51
CA ASN A 129 15.17 10.22 -16.39
C ASN A 129 13.81 10.77 -16.84
N GLN A 130 12.70 10.30 -16.28
CA GLN A 130 11.38 10.83 -16.63
C GLN A 130 11.27 12.31 -16.25
N LYS A 131 10.63 13.09 -17.15
CA LYS A 131 10.52 14.55 -17.00
C LYS A 131 9.30 14.99 -16.20
N SER A 132 8.37 14.08 -15.97
CA SER A 132 7.17 14.28 -15.17
C SER A 132 6.84 13.01 -14.44
N PHE A 133 6.21 13.16 -13.27
CA PHE A 133 5.66 12.07 -12.49
C PHE A 133 4.19 12.38 -12.20
N THR A 134 3.30 11.47 -12.61
CA THR A 134 1.86 11.65 -12.44
C THR A 134 1.30 10.49 -11.61
N PHE A 135 0.64 10.80 -10.52
CA PHE A 135 0.04 9.79 -9.66
C PHE A 135 -1.39 10.17 -9.26
N ALA A 136 -2.18 9.17 -8.97
CA ALA A 136 -3.47 9.39 -8.32
C ALA A 136 -3.40 8.92 -6.87
N LEU A 137 -4.22 9.52 -6.01
CA LEU A 137 -4.37 9.09 -4.63
C LEU A 137 -5.82 9.19 -4.15
N THR A 138 -6.17 8.30 -3.23
CA THR A 138 -7.39 8.33 -2.43
C THR A 138 -7.10 7.82 -1.02
N ASN A 139 -8.01 8.04 -0.09
CA ASN A 139 -7.85 7.77 1.35
C ASN A 139 -9.19 7.36 1.97
N ASP A 140 -9.14 6.92 3.23
CA ASP A 140 -10.31 6.68 4.07
C ASP A 140 -11.37 5.79 3.40
N GLY A 141 -10.88 4.66 2.85
CA GLY A 141 -11.71 3.64 2.20
C GLY A 141 -12.67 2.96 3.17
N HIS A 142 -12.18 2.63 4.39
CA HIS A 142 -12.93 2.01 5.48
C HIS A 142 -13.72 0.77 5.06
N ASP A 143 -13.02 -0.24 4.52
CA ASP A 143 -13.59 -1.52 4.07
C ASP A 143 -14.71 -1.37 3.02
N ASN A 144 -14.67 -0.33 2.20
CA ASN A 144 -15.66 -0.09 1.14
C ASN A 144 -15.05 -0.26 -0.25
N PRO A 145 -14.95 -1.50 -0.78
CA PRO A 145 -14.33 -1.78 -2.07
C PRO A 145 -15.03 -1.09 -3.25
N ASP A 146 -16.35 -0.94 -3.19
CA ASP A 146 -17.14 -0.30 -4.26
C ASP A 146 -16.83 1.21 -4.34
N LYS A 147 -16.67 1.87 -3.19
CA LYS A 147 -16.21 3.26 -3.14
C LYS A 147 -14.82 3.40 -3.77
N VAL A 148 -13.88 2.51 -3.41
CA VAL A 148 -12.53 2.50 -3.96
C VAL A 148 -12.55 2.31 -5.48
N LYS A 149 -13.29 1.33 -6.00
CA LYS A 149 -13.45 1.10 -7.44
C LYS A 149 -14.05 2.32 -8.14
N THR A 150 -15.09 2.91 -7.56
CA THR A 150 -15.75 4.08 -8.12
C THR A 150 -14.80 5.28 -8.21
N LEU A 151 -14.03 5.56 -7.16
CA LEU A 151 -13.05 6.64 -7.16
C LEU A 151 -11.95 6.39 -8.20
N LEU A 152 -11.39 5.19 -8.26
CA LEU A 152 -10.37 4.82 -9.24
C LEU A 152 -10.89 4.93 -10.70
N SER A 153 -12.16 4.68 -10.94
CA SER A 153 -12.77 4.83 -12.27
C SER A 153 -12.90 6.29 -12.75
N LYS A 154 -12.77 7.27 -11.84
CA LYS A 154 -12.79 8.70 -12.18
C LYS A 154 -11.52 9.20 -12.85
N VAL A 155 -10.46 8.40 -12.86
CA VAL A 155 -9.16 8.77 -13.43
C VAL A 155 -8.73 7.79 -14.51
N GLN A 156 -7.95 8.25 -15.47
CA GLN A 156 -7.36 7.39 -16.49
C GLN A 156 -6.13 6.67 -15.90
N LEU A 157 -6.34 5.51 -15.30
CA LEU A 157 -5.29 4.74 -14.61
C LEU A 157 -4.08 4.47 -15.51
N ASN A 158 -4.27 4.29 -16.82
CA ASN A 158 -3.16 4.08 -17.76
C ASN A 158 -2.20 5.28 -17.84
N ASN A 159 -2.68 6.49 -17.56
CA ASN A 159 -1.89 7.72 -17.59
C ASN A 159 -1.19 8.01 -16.25
N MET A 160 -1.40 7.18 -15.23
CA MET A 160 -0.74 7.30 -13.93
C MET A 160 0.54 6.48 -13.93
N ASP A 161 1.61 7.03 -13.37
CA ASP A 161 2.85 6.28 -13.10
C ASP A 161 2.69 5.38 -11.87
N MET A 162 1.88 5.83 -10.89
CA MET A 162 1.65 5.14 -9.62
C MET A 162 0.31 5.54 -8.99
N ILE A 163 -0.20 4.68 -8.11
CA ILE A 163 -1.36 4.97 -7.27
C ILE A 163 -0.90 5.00 -5.82
N PHE A 164 -1.40 5.95 -5.02
CA PHE A 164 -1.18 6.00 -3.58
C PHE A 164 -2.50 5.83 -2.83
N TYR A 165 -2.45 5.04 -1.77
CA TYR A 165 -3.49 4.97 -0.76
C TYR A 165 -2.98 5.68 0.50
N LEU A 166 -3.69 6.72 0.92
CA LEU A 166 -3.21 7.63 1.94
C LEU A 166 -3.85 7.35 3.32
N GLY A 167 -3.93 6.06 3.66
CA GLY A 167 -4.36 5.56 4.96
C GLY A 167 -5.86 5.35 5.10
N ASP A 168 -6.22 4.65 6.16
CA ASP A 168 -7.58 4.28 6.55
C ASP A 168 -8.36 3.57 5.43
N MET A 169 -7.65 2.71 4.69
CA MET A 169 -8.28 1.89 3.65
C MET A 169 -9.09 0.74 4.25
N ILE A 170 -8.77 0.33 5.47
CA ILE A 170 -9.51 -0.63 6.28
C ILE A 170 -9.95 0.02 7.60
N SER A 171 -10.99 -0.50 8.23
CA SER A 171 -11.48 -0.01 9.52
C SER A 171 -10.70 -0.59 10.71
N HIS A 172 -10.39 -1.89 10.67
CA HIS A 172 -9.60 -2.58 11.69
C HIS A 172 -8.92 -3.81 11.08
N TYR A 173 -7.70 -4.12 11.49
CA TYR A 173 -7.02 -5.32 11.01
C TYR A 173 -7.24 -6.51 11.96
N GLU A 174 -8.47 -7.02 11.98
CA GLU A 174 -8.92 -8.16 12.78
C GLU A 174 -8.91 -9.49 12.01
N LYS A 175 -9.00 -9.43 10.66
CA LYS A 175 -9.03 -10.58 9.75
C LYS A 175 -7.99 -10.38 8.66
N GLU A 176 -7.35 -11.47 8.25
CA GLU A 176 -6.31 -11.42 7.21
C GLU A 176 -6.84 -10.92 5.86
N GLU A 177 -8.12 -11.16 5.58
CA GLU A 177 -8.79 -10.70 4.37
C GLU A 177 -9.08 -9.20 4.32
N ALA A 178 -9.04 -8.47 5.44
CA ALA A 178 -9.47 -7.08 5.50
C ALA A 178 -8.73 -6.17 4.48
N PRO A 179 -7.40 -6.16 4.35
CA PRO A 179 -6.72 -5.35 3.35
C PRO A 179 -7.04 -5.79 1.92
N TYR A 180 -7.17 -7.11 1.69
CA TYR A 180 -7.49 -7.64 0.37
C TYR A 180 -8.89 -7.20 -0.07
N TYR A 181 -9.90 -7.47 0.77
CA TYR A 181 -11.27 -7.06 0.50
C TYR A 181 -11.41 -5.54 0.38
N GLY A 182 -10.82 -4.79 1.31
CA GLY A 182 -11.00 -3.34 1.41
C GLY A 182 -10.50 -2.56 0.18
N TYR A 183 -9.33 -2.92 -0.35
CA TYR A 183 -8.75 -2.14 -1.44
C TYR A 183 -7.77 -2.90 -2.36
N ILE A 184 -7.11 -3.99 -1.91
CA ILE A 184 -6.10 -4.67 -2.73
C ILE A 184 -6.75 -5.43 -3.89
N ASP A 185 -7.78 -6.26 -3.63
CA ASP A 185 -8.47 -7.00 -4.70
C ASP A 185 -9.17 -6.05 -5.68
N PRO A 186 -9.86 -4.97 -5.24
CA PRO A 186 -10.29 -3.89 -6.13
C PRO A 186 -9.19 -3.32 -7.03
N SER A 187 -7.99 -3.13 -6.47
CA SER A 187 -6.83 -2.65 -7.22
C SER A 187 -6.33 -3.69 -8.24
N VAL A 188 -6.29 -4.96 -7.84
CA VAL A 188 -5.90 -6.09 -8.72
C VAL A 188 -6.84 -6.21 -9.92
N GLU A 189 -8.14 -6.03 -9.71
CA GLU A 189 -9.12 -6.01 -10.80
C GLU A 189 -8.87 -4.87 -11.80
N LEU A 190 -8.43 -3.70 -11.34
CA LEU A 190 -8.37 -2.49 -12.14
C LEU A 190 -6.96 -2.20 -12.72
N PHE A 191 -5.88 -2.42 -11.95
CA PHE A 191 -4.56 -1.99 -12.40
C PHE A 191 -3.37 -2.67 -11.72
N ALA A 192 -3.51 -3.20 -10.50
CA ALA A 192 -2.35 -3.53 -9.65
C ALA A 192 -1.49 -4.71 -10.16
N LYS A 193 -1.98 -5.48 -11.13
CA LYS A 193 -1.20 -6.48 -11.85
C LYS A 193 -0.13 -5.85 -12.74
N ASN A 194 -0.39 -4.65 -13.26
CA ASN A 194 0.43 -4.02 -14.30
C ASN A 194 1.11 -2.74 -13.82
N LYS A 195 0.62 -2.14 -12.75
CA LYS A 195 1.07 -0.87 -12.19
C LYS A 195 1.20 -0.97 -10.68
N PRO A 196 2.29 -0.48 -10.08
CA PRO A 196 2.45 -0.52 -8.64
C PRO A 196 1.54 0.47 -7.93
N PHE A 197 1.26 0.19 -6.67
CA PHE A 197 0.72 1.15 -5.74
C PHE A 197 1.57 1.21 -4.46
N ILE A 198 1.45 2.31 -3.73
CA ILE A 198 2.04 2.48 -2.40
C ILE A 198 0.91 2.78 -1.42
N SER A 199 0.89 2.08 -0.30
CA SER A 199 -0.04 2.32 0.79
C SER A 199 0.70 2.95 1.96
N ILE A 200 0.25 4.13 2.38
CA ILE A 200 0.68 4.82 3.59
C ILE A 200 -0.32 4.46 4.66
N ARG A 201 0.13 4.06 5.86
CA ARG A 201 -0.79 3.70 6.93
C ARG A 201 -1.55 4.91 7.46
N GLY A 202 -2.85 4.71 7.71
CA GLY A 202 -3.62 5.56 8.60
C GLY A 202 -3.68 4.99 10.01
N ASN A 203 -4.40 5.67 10.90
CA ASN A 203 -4.56 5.21 12.27
C ASN A 203 -5.43 3.94 12.39
N HIS A 204 -6.32 3.69 11.43
CA HIS A 204 -7.14 2.47 11.42
C HIS A 204 -6.37 1.19 11.06
N GLU A 205 -5.33 1.26 10.23
CA GLU A 205 -4.44 0.14 9.97
C GLU A 205 -3.65 -0.31 11.20
N MET A 206 -3.61 0.51 12.26
CA MET A 206 -2.91 0.22 13.51
C MET A 206 -3.83 -0.39 14.57
N ARG A 207 -5.12 -0.57 14.27
CA ARG A 207 -6.14 -1.09 15.17
C ARG A 207 -6.47 -2.53 14.84
N GLY A 208 -6.36 -3.42 15.84
CA GLY A 208 -6.66 -4.84 15.72
C GLY A 208 -5.45 -5.74 15.95
N LYS A 209 -5.72 -7.01 16.21
CA LYS A 209 -4.71 -8.01 16.62
C LYS A 209 -3.71 -8.40 15.52
N LEU A 210 -4.01 -8.09 14.25
CA LEU A 210 -3.15 -8.43 13.09
C LEU A 210 -2.29 -7.28 12.58
N THR A 211 -2.32 -6.11 13.20
CA THR A 211 -1.63 -4.89 12.73
C THR A 211 -0.15 -5.10 12.44
N ARG A 212 0.55 -5.97 13.22
CA ARG A 212 1.95 -6.32 12.98
C ARG A 212 2.17 -7.09 11.67
N LYS A 213 1.13 -7.75 11.13
CA LYS A 213 1.18 -8.46 9.85
C LYS A 213 0.95 -7.53 8.66
N TYR A 214 0.58 -6.26 8.86
CA TYR A 214 0.28 -5.35 7.75
C TYR A 214 1.46 -5.17 6.79
N MET A 215 2.68 -5.17 7.31
CA MET A 215 3.91 -5.15 6.49
C MET A 215 4.10 -6.40 5.61
N ASN A 216 3.37 -7.49 5.86
CA ASN A 216 3.37 -8.66 5.00
C ASN A 216 2.50 -8.48 3.76
N VAL A 217 1.59 -7.52 3.79
CA VAL A 217 0.58 -7.29 2.76
C VAL A 217 0.96 -6.10 1.87
N ILE A 218 1.65 -5.11 2.42
CA ILE A 218 2.13 -3.93 1.68
C ILE A 218 3.66 -3.87 1.65
N GLY A 219 4.19 -3.23 0.63
CA GLY A 219 5.62 -3.02 0.51
C GLY A 219 6.16 -2.04 1.55
N CYS A 220 7.05 -2.51 2.41
CA CYS A 220 7.70 -1.71 3.43
C CYS A 220 9.23 -1.72 3.21
N PRO A 221 9.77 -0.81 2.40
CA PRO A 221 11.21 -0.73 2.19
C PRO A 221 11.96 -0.53 3.52
N ASN A 222 13.02 -1.32 3.74
CA ASN A 222 13.82 -1.28 4.96
C ASN A 222 13.02 -1.58 6.25
N ASP A 223 11.95 -2.39 6.15
CA ASP A 223 11.07 -2.77 7.26
C ASP A 223 10.47 -1.57 8.01
N ARG A 224 10.16 -0.49 7.27
CA ARG A 224 9.58 0.75 7.81
C ARG A 224 8.39 1.20 6.99
N PHE A 225 7.43 1.85 7.65
CA PHE A 225 6.26 2.45 7.01
C PHE A 225 6.48 3.91 6.54
N TYR A 226 7.65 4.47 6.77
CA TYR A 226 8.06 5.78 6.29
C TYR A 226 9.26 5.67 5.36
N ASN A 227 9.29 6.46 4.30
CA ASN A 227 10.34 6.38 3.28
C ASN A 227 10.36 7.63 2.40
N ILE A 228 11.40 7.78 1.57
CA ILE A 228 11.42 8.72 0.44
C ILE A 228 11.59 7.94 -0.85
N ALA A 229 10.68 8.16 -1.79
CA ALA A 229 10.77 7.67 -3.16
C ALA A 229 11.09 8.84 -4.10
N TYR A 230 11.93 8.57 -5.11
CA TYR A 230 12.34 9.58 -6.07
C TYR A 230 11.90 9.19 -7.49
N PHE A 231 11.18 10.10 -8.13
CA PHE A 231 10.64 9.94 -9.48
C PHE A 231 11.11 11.11 -10.35
N GLY A 232 12.16 10.89 -11.14
CA GLY A 232 12.83 11.97 -11.86
C GLY A 232 13.33 13.05 -10.88
N ASN A 233 12.81 14.26 -11.02
CA ASN A 233 13.17 15.42 -10.17
C ASN A 233 12.25 15.60 -8.94
N THR A 234 11.35 14.65 -8.68
CA THR A 234 10.38 14.73 -7.60
C THR A 234 10.77 13.78 -6.47
N ALA A 235 10.81 14.30 -5.25
CA ALA A 235 10.88 13.50 -4.03
C ALA A 235 9.48 13.39 -3.40
N ILE A 236 9.01 12.16 -3.19
CA ILE A 236 7.80 11.86 -2.44
C ILE A 236 8.22 11.36 -1.07
N ILE A 237 7.98 12.17 -0.06
CA ILE A 237 8.29 11.89 1.34
C ILE A 237 7.03 11.29 1.97
N MET A 238 7.10 10.07 2.43
CA MET A 238 6.00 9.36 3.08
C MET A 238 6.25 9.33 4.57
N ILE A 239 5.33 9.89 5.35
CA ILE A 239 5.38 9.94 6.82
C ILE A 239 4.26 9.06 7.37
N ASP A 240 4.61 8.20 8.31
CA ASP A 240 3.66 7.40 9.07
C ASP A 240 3.25 8.16 10.33
N THR A 241 2.04 8.67 10.33
CA THR A 241 1.57 9.57 11.38
C THR A 241 1.25 8.88 12.71
N GLY A 242 1.17 7.55 12.72
CA GLY A 242 0.77 6.79 13.91
C GLY A 242 -0.71 6.94 14.23
N GLU A 243 -1.08 6.61 15.45
CA GLU A 243 -2.42 6.77 15.98
C GLU A 243 -2.77 8.25 16.22
N ASP A 244 -4.07 8.56 16.21
CA ASP A 244 -4.62 9.89 16.35
C ASP A 244 -4.57 10.42 17.80
N LYS A 245 -4.68 9.52 18.80
CA LYS A 245 -4.70 9.83 20.23
C LYS A 245 -3.32 9.67 20.88
N PRO A 246 -3.07 10.26 22.07
CA PRO A 246 -1.83 10.07 22.80
C PRO A 246 -1.62 8.62 23.24
N ASP A 247 -0.36 8.21 23.34
CA ASP A 247 0.01 6.85 23.78
C ASP A 247 -0.53 6.46 25.15
N SER A 248 -0.81 7.47 26.01
CA SER A 248 -1.39 7.30 27.34
C SER A 248 -2.88 6.98 27.37
N GLN A 249 -3.54 6.95 26.19
CA GLN A 249 -4.97 6.63 26.15
C GLN A 249 -5.26 5.21 26.67
N PRO A 250 -6.21 5.05 27.59
CA PRO A 250 -6.52 3.73 28.18
C PRO A 250 -6.91 2.66 27.17
N VAL A 251 -7.49 3.05 26.03
CA VAL A 251 -7.87 2.12 24.95
C VAL A 251 -6.69 1.38 24.33
N TYR A 252 -5.45 1.91 24.46
CA TYR A 252 -4.24 1.29 23.94
C TYR A 252 -3.55 0.38 24.95
N ALA A 253 -4.02 0.34 26.20
CA ALA A 253 -3.51 -0.53 27.27
C ALA A 253 -1.96 -0.48 27.43
N GLY A 254 -1.33 0.66 27.14
CA GLY A 254 0.12 0.86 27.23
C GLY A 254 0.94 0.15 26.13
N MET A 255 0.33 -0.29 25.04
CA MET A 255 1.01 -1.04 23.98
C MET A 255 1.56 -0.16 22.84
N ASN A 256 1.30 1.15 22.86
CA ASN A 256 1.72 2.10 21.82
C ASN A 256 2.93 2.94 22.27
N SER A 257 3.73 3.37 21.29
CA SER A 257 4.85 4.31 21.47
C SER A 257 4.99 5.19 20.22
N TYR A 258 3.86 5.74 19.76
CA TYR A 258 3.85 6.54 18.51
C TYR A 258 4.49 7.92 18.70
N ASP A 259 4.53 8.46 19.90
CA ASP A 259 5.23 9.71 20.16
C ASP A 259 6.73 9.57 19.88
N ASN A 260 7.36 8.51 20.40
CA ASN A 260 8.76 8.22 20.10
C ASN A 260 8.97 7.88 18.62
N TYR A 261 8.04 7.16 18.00
CA TYR A 261 8.09 6.79 16.60
C TYR A 261 7.99 8.01 15.66
N ARG A 262 7.21 9.03 16.01
CA ARG A 262 7.19 10.31 15.28
C ARG A 262 8.54 11.02 15.38
N MET A 263 9.15 11.05 16.58
CA MET A 263 10.46 11.67 16.77
C MET A 263 11.58 10.92 16.05
N GLU A 264 11.51 9.59 15.97
CA GLU A 264 12.43 8.79 15.14
C GLU A 264 12.37 9.23 13.66
N GLN A 265 11.17 9.45 13.13
CA GLN A 265 10.98 9.93 11.76
C GLN A 265 11.50 11.35 11.55
N VAL A 266 11.36 12.24 12.54
CA VAL A 266 11.94 13.60 12.50
C VAL A 266 13.46 13.51 12.34
N GLU A 267 14.13 12.69 13.16
CA GLU A 267 15.58 12.54 13.10
C GLU A 267 16.06 11.83 11.81
N TRP A 268 15.29 10.85 11.33
CA TRP A 268 15.53 10.23 10.04
C TRP A 268 15.41 11.25 8.90
N LEU A 269 14.34 12.04 8.86
CA LEU A 269 14.10 13.01 7.78
C LEU A 269 15.17 14.10 7.74
N LYS A 270 15.66 14.58 8.89
CA LYS A 270 16.81 15.49 8.96
C LYS A 270 18.05 14.91 8.28
N LYS A 271 18.35 13.62 8.52
CA LYS A 271 19.47 12.93 7.89
C LYS A 271 19.27 12.79 6.38
N GLU A 272 18.09 12.38 5.95
CA GLU A 272 17.76 12.25 4.53
C GLU A 272 17.81 13.61 3.79
N ALA A 273 17.33 14.67 4.41
CA ALA A 273 17.35 16.02 3.87
C ALA A 273 18.77 16.55 3.64
N ALA A 274 19.74 16.07 4.39
CA ALA A 274 21.15 16.42 4.20
C ALA A 274 21.80 15.78 2.95
N THR A 275 21.18 14.74 2.38
CA THR A 275 21.71 13.98 1.24
C THR A 275 21.73 14.81 -0.05
N LYS A 276 22.71 14.53 -0.93
CA LYS A 276 22.79 15.18 -2.25
C LYS A 276 21.53 14.92 -3.10
N ARG A 277 20.96 13.70 -2.98
CA ARG A 277 19.78 13.31 -3.75
C ARG A 277 18.56 14.11 -3.35
N PHE A 278 18.33 14.29 -2.05
CA PHE A 278 17.21 15.10 -1.55
C PHE A 278 17.34 16.58 -1.97
N LYS A 279 18.55 17.14 -1.80
CA LYS A 279 18.83 18.54 -2.19
C LYS A 279 18.69 18.80 -3.70
N ALA A 280 18.93 17.78 -4.53
CA ALA A 280 18.79 17.86 -5.98
C ALA A 280 17.34 17.75 -6.46
N ALA A 281 16.42 17.23 -5.64
CA ALA A 281 15.00 17.15 -5.97
C ALA A 281 14.40 18.55 -6.09
N LYS A 282 13.74 18.83 -7.23
CA LYS A 282 13.12 20.14 -7.51
C LYS A 282 11.77 20.29 -6.84
N ASN A 283 11.00 19.22 -6.84
CA ASN A 283 9.67 19.19 -6.22
C ASN A 283 9.70 18.19 -5.07
N LYS A 284 9.28 18.62 -3.89
CA LYS A 284 9.26 17.82 -2.66
C LYS A 284 7.84 17.78 -2.10
N ILE A 285 7.20 16.63 -2.20
CA ILE A 285 5.82 16.42 -1.79
C ILE A 285 5.81 15.50 -0.58
N VAL A 286 5.16 15.89 0.50
CA VAL A 286 4.93 15.04 1.66
C VAL A 286 3.54 14.41 1.56
N LEU A 287 3.49 13.10 1.69
CA LEU A 287 2.26 12.32 1.83
C LEU A 287 2.20 11.76 3.24
N MET A 288 1.11 12.01 3.95
CA MET A 288 0.87 11.51 5.31
C MET A 288 -0.62 11.40 5.56
N HIS A 289 -1.04 10.51 6.46
CA HIS A 289 -2.47 10.32 6.67
C HIS A 289 -3.10 11.47 7.46
N ILE A 290 -2.59 11.79 8.66
CA ILE A 290 -3.18 12.81 9.52
C ILE A 290 -2.75 14.21 9.10
N TYR A 291 -3.71 15.12 8.95
CA TYR A 291 -3.48 16.50 8.54
C TYR A 291 -2.88 17.34 9.70
N PRO A 292 -1.72 17.99 9.50
CA PRO A 292 -0.99 18.64 10.58
C PRO A 292 -1.52 20.07 10.89
N LYS A 293 -2.82 20.20 11.10
CA LYS A 293 -3.47 21.47 11.46
C LYS A 293 -4.57 21.23 12.46
N VAL A 294 -4.54 21.97 13.56
CA VAL A 294 -5.55 21.96 14.61
C VAL A 294 -6.17 23.33 14.69
N THR A 295 -7.48 23.39 14.81
CA THR A 295 -8.20 24.63 15.13
C THR A 295 -8.26 24.82 16.65
N GLU A 296 -8.37 26.09 17.13
CA GLU A 296 -8.54 26.37 18.57
C GLU A 296 -9.76 25.64 19.16
N ALA A 297 -10.85 25.52 18.37
CA ALA A 297 -12.06 24.83 18.78
C ALA A 297 -11.88 23.33 19.06
N ASN A 298 -10.89 22.70 18.44
CA ASN A 298 -10.64 21.26 18.54
C ASN A 298 -9.37 20.94 19.35
N ALA A 299 -8.73 21.95 19.92
CA ALA A 299 -7.41 21.82 20.53
C ALA A 299 -7.34 20.80 21.68
N ASP A 300 -8.42 20.54 22.38
CA ASP A 300 -8.46 19.62 23.54
C ASP A 300 -9.09 18.25 23.24
N ILE A 301 -9.47 18.00 21.99
CA ILE A 301 -10.02 16.70 21.57
C ILE A 301 -8.88 15.69 21.46
N PRO A 302 -8.95 14.50 22.11
CA PRO A 302 -7.89 13.49 22.07
C PRO A 302 -7.51 13.04 20.66
N GLU A 303 -8.47 12.98 19.74
CA GLU A 303 -8.29 12.60 18.33
C GLU A 303 -7.44 13.62 17.55
N GLU A 304 -7.30 14.83 18.03
CA GLU A 304 -6.47 15.88 17.42
C GLU A 304 -5.03 15.89 17.97
N TYR A 305 -4.70 14.98 18.88
CA TYR A 305 -3.38 14.95 19.52
C TYR A 305 -2.26 14.77 18.50
N ALA A 306 -2.38 13.80 17.61
CA ALA A 306 -1.36 13.56 16.59
C ALA A 306 -1.21 14.75 15.64
N ALA A 307 -2.30 15.41 15.25
CA ALA A 307 -2.23 16.61 14.41
C ALA A 307 -1.42 17.72 15.08
N LYS A 308 -1.55 17.90 16.43
CA LYS A 308 -0.73 18.84 17.22
C LYS A 308 0.74 18.46 17.21
N GLU A 309 1.07 17.19 17.48
CA GLU A 309 2.46 16.71 17.50
C GLU A 309 3.10 16.81 16.10
N LEU A 310 2.34 16.53 15.03
CA LEU A 310 2.80 16.73 13.66
C LEU A 310 3.05 18.22 13.35
N ALA A 311 2.13 19.10 13.74
CA ALA A 311 2.30 20.54 13.57
C ALA A 311 3.51 21.06 14.34
N LYS A 312 3.70 20.62 15.58
CA LYS A 312 4.80 21.04 16.45
C LYS A 312 6.17 20.58 15.95
N HIS A 313 6.30 19.34 15.50
CA HIS A 313 7.59 18.72 15.21
C HIS A 313 7.94 18.65 13.71
N PHE A 314 6.95 18.46 12.84
CA PHE A 314 7.19 18.29 11.42
C PHE A 314 7.05 19.58 10.60
N LEU A 315 6.09 20.49 10.91
CA LEU A 315 5.97 21.74 10.12
C LEU A 315 7.23 22.60 10.14
N PRO A 316 7.90 22.82 11.30
CA PRO A 316 9.18 23.56 11.29
C PRO A 316 10.25 22.87 10.44
N LEU A 317 10.36 21.53 10.53
CA LEU A 317 11.29 20.77 9.73
C LEU A 317 10.96 20.84 8.24
N PHE A 318 9.69 20.73 7.86
CA PHE A 318 9.25 20.85 6.46
C PHE A 318 9.57 22.23 5.88
N ASN A 319 9.41 23.30 6.68
CA ASN A 319 9.84 24.65 6.30
C ASN A 319 11.35 24.74 6.06
N GLU A 320 12.14 24.15 6.96
CA GLU A 320 13.61 24.15 6.90
C GLU A 320 14.15 23.41 5.67
N ILE A 321 13.60 22.23 5.38
CA ILE A 321 14.08 21.38 4.28
C ILE A 321 13.46 21.73 2.92
N GLY A 322 12.58 22.72 2.87
CA GLY A 322 11.97 23.26 1.66
C GLY A 322 10.98 22.30 1.00
N ILE A 323 9.94 21.88 1.74
CA ILE A 323 8.80 21.15 1.17
C ILE A 323 7.97 22.11 0.32
N ASP A 324 7.44 21.61 -0.80
CA ASP A 324 6.60 22.39 -1.72
C ASP A 324 5.11 22.17 -1.51
N LEU A 325 4.71 20.97 -1.03
CA LEU A 325 3.31 20.60 -0.82
C LEU A 325 3.19 19.47 0.19
N THR A 326 2.19 19.52 1.06
CA THR A 326 1.76 18.35 1.82
C THR A 326 0.35 17.92 1.44
N ILE A 327 0.10 16.60 1.41
CA ILE A 327 -1.20 16.00 1.12
C ILE A 327 -1.53 15.00 2.22
N SER A 328 -2.74 15.10 2.75
CA SER A 328 -3.25 14.26 3.86
C SER A 328 -4.68 13.78 3.60
N GLY A 329 -5.13 12.81 4.38
CA GLY A 329 -6.51 12.32 4.48
C GLY A 329 -7.11 12.61 5.86
N HIS A 330 -7.66 11.57 6.51
CA HIS A 330 -8.11 11.51 7.90
C HIS A 330 -9.33 12.38 8.25
N THR A 331 -9.39 13.61 7.77
CA THR A 331 -10.41 14.58 8.17
C THR A 331 -11.79 14.28 7.58
N HIS A 332 -11.88 13.41 6.58
CA HIS A 332 -13.06 13.14 5.74
C HIS A 332 -13.66 14.41 5.10
N ARG A 333 -12.90 15.49 5.08
CA ARG A 333 -13.29 16.79 4.49
C ARG A 333 -12.14 17.35 3.67
N TYR A 334 -12.48 18.01 2.59
CA TYR A 334 -11.51 18.76 1.80
C TYR A 334 -11.15 20.07 2.49
N PHE A 335 -9.84 20.31 2.65
CA PHE A 335 -9.27 21.57 3.08
C PHE A 335 -8.08 21.94 2.21
N LEU A 336 -7.93 23.22 1.95
CA LEU A 336 -6.71 23.83 1.45
C LEU A 336 -6.26 24.89 2.45
N THR A 337 -5.09 24.71 3.03
CA THR A 337 -4.42 25.71 3.87
C THR A 337 -3.34 26.36 3.02
N GLU A 338 -3.46 27.66 2.84
CA GLU A 338 -2.50 28.45 2.07
C GLU A 338 -1.19 28.63 2.83
N LYS A 339 -0.13 28.98 2.13
CA LYS A 339 1.16 29.32 2.71
C LYS A 339 0.99 30.46 3.73
N GLY A 340 1.52 30.26 4.93
CA GLY A 340 1.55 31.27 6.01
C GLY A 340 0.34 31.22 6.95
N GLU A 341 -0.71 30.44 6.68
CA GLU A 341 -1.91 30.43 7.53
C GLU A 341 -1.72 29.80 8.90
N CYS A 342 -0.81 28.83 9.03
CA CYS A 342 -0.55 28.16 10.31
C CYS A 342 0.94 27.87 10.54
N GLY A 343 1.81 28.81 10.12
CA GLY A 343 3.26 28.66 10.26
C GLY A 343 3.92 27.80 9.18
N ASN A 344 3.19 27.42 8.15
CA ASN A 344 3.65 26.65 7.00
C ASN A 344 4.20 27.57 5.90
N ASN A 345 5.35 27.25 5.29
CA ASN A 345 5.91 27.95 4.15
C ASN A 345 5.49 27.36 2.78
N PHE A 346 4.57 26.44 2.77
CA PHE A 346 4.06 25.70 1.61
C PHE A 346 2.55 25.45 1.78
N PRO A 347 1.79 25.22 0.71
CA PRO A 347 0.38 24.86 0.81
C PRO A 347 0.22 23.43 1.40
N MET A 348 -0.89 23.21 2.09
CA MET A 348 -1.28 21.91 2.65
C MET A 348 -2.69 21.55 2.20
N ILE A 349 -2.89 20.32 1.73
CA ILE A 349 -4.18 19.80 1.27
C ILE A 349 -4.59 18.63 2.14
N ALA A 350 -5.81 18.65 2.68
CA ALA A 350 -6.51 17.47 3.15
C ALA A 350 -7.53 17.05 2.09
N ASN A 351 -7.42 15.82 1.60
CA ASN A 351 -8.40 15.23 0.72
C ASN A 351 -9.56 14.64 1.53
N ASP A 352 -10.78 14.74 1.03
CA ASP A 352 -11.91 14.08 1.65
C ASP A 352 -11.95 12.57 1.32
N ASN A 353 -12.87 11.83 1.93
CA ASN A 353 -13.04 10.39 1.71
C ASN A 353 -14.00 10.05 0.55
N LYS A 354 -14.35 11.03 -0.29
CA LYS A 354 -15.26 10.90 -1.44
C LYS A 354 -14.64 11.41 -2.73
N SER A 355 -13.33 11.68 -2.71
CA SER A 355 -12.61 12.24 -3.84
C SER A 355 -11.36 11.44 -4.18
N ILE A 356 -10.97 11.54 -5.43
CA ILE A 356 -9.68 11.10 -5.93
C ILE A 356 -8.89 12.31 -6.41
N MET A 357 -7.62 12.35 -6.06
CA MET A 357 -6.71 13.40 -6.44
C MET A 357 -5.75 12.88 -7.51
N VAL A 358 -5.51 13.68 -8.54
CA VAL A 358 -4.43 13.48 -9.51
C VAL A 358 -3.39 14.55 -9.29
N VAL A 359 -2.15 14.15 -9.09
CA VAL A 359 -1.01 15.04 -8.90
C VAL A 359 -0.03 14.81 -10.04
N LYS A 360 0.33 15.89 -10.74
CA LYS A 360 1.38 15.89 -11.75
C LYS A 360 2.51 16.77 -11.30
N SER A 361 3.70 16.22 -11.19
CA SER A 361 4.92 16.93 -10.86
C SER A 361 5.86 16.95 -12.06
N ASP A 362 6.29 18.11 -12.50
CA ASP A 362 7.23 18.30 -13.61
C ASP A 362 8.12 19.54 -13.40
N LYS A 363 8.79 20.00 -14.46
CA LYS A 363 9.67 21.21 -14.41
C LYS A 363 8.91 22.52 -14.14
N LYS A 364 7.57 22.54 -14.30
CA LYS A 364 6.73 23.73 -14.07
C LYS A 364 6.23 23.82 -12.63
N GLY A 365 6.44 22.76 -11.82
CA GLY A 365 5.98 22.63 -10.45
C GLY A 365 5.00 21.46 -10.27
N ILE A 366 4.03 21.64 -9.39
CA ILE A 366 3.09 20.59 -8.98
C ILE A 366 1.68 21.03 -9.34
N ASN A 367 1.02 20.31 -10.25
CA ASN A 367 -0.41 20.50 -10.52
C ASN A 367 -1.23 19.46 -9.75
N VAL A 368 -2.29 19.89 -9.10
CA VAL A 368 -3.22 19.05 -8.34
C VAL A 368 -4.63 19.25 -8.86
N LYS A 369 -5.27 18.13 -9.22
CA LYS A 369 -6.69 18.09 -9.57
C LYS A 369 -7.43 17.12 -8.65
N ILE A 370 -8.53 17.57 -8.05
CA ILE A 370 -9.38 16.77 -7.15
C ILE A 370 -10.77 16.66 -7.76
N VAL A 371 -11.28 15.43 -7.90
CA VAL A 371 -12.61 15.15 -8.40
C VAL A 371 -13.34 14.25 -7.42
N ASN A 372 -14.57 14.60 -7.07
CA ASN A 372 -15.37 13.82 -6.13
C ASN A 372 -16.25 12.76 -6.84
N LEU A 373 -16.97 11.95 -6.05
CA LEU A 373 -17.88 10.91 -6.57
C LEU A 373 -18.97 11.44 -7.50
N LYS A 374 -19.33 12.73 -7.40
CA LYS A 374 -20.33 13.38 -8.23
C LYS A 374 -19.77 14.03 -9.50
N ASP A 375 -18.50 13.79 -9.82
CA ASP A 375 -17.76 14.42 -10.93
C ASP A 375 -17.54 15.93 -10.77
N GLU A 376 -17.72 16.48 -9.57
CA GLU A 376 -17.43 17.88 -9.28
C GLU A 376 -15.91 18.04 -9.06
N VAL A 377 -15.34 19.06 -9.70
CA VAL A 377 -13.93 19.44 -9.54
C VAL A 377 -13.82 20.34 -8.31
N LEU A 378 -13.22 19.83 -7.24
CA LEU A 378 -13.01 20.58 -5.99
C LEU A 378 -11.78 21.47 -6.07
N LEU A 379 -10.77 21.05 -6.84
CA LEU A 379 -9.54 21.80 -7.06
C LEU A 379 -8.98 21.43 -8.45
N ASP A 380 -8.45 22.42 -9.16
CA ASP A 380 -7.55 22.24 -10.30
C ASP A 380 -6.56 23.40 -10.29
N ARG A 381 -5.35 23.15 -9.74
CA ARG A 381 -4.44 24.24 -9.40
C ARG A 381 -2.98 23.83 -9.59
N GLN A 382 -2.19 24.78 -10.08
CA GLN A 382 -0.73 24.73 -10.18
C GLN A 382 -0.12 25.37 -8.92
N PHE A 383 0.75 24.64 -8.24
CA PHE A 383 1.57 25.08 -7.11
C PHE A 383 3.02 25.24 -7.52
#